data_7015ab488f7d7f84dd7a91ef36ea564d
#
_entry.id   7015ab488f7d7f84dd7a91ef36ea564d
#
_cell.length_a   1.000
_cell.length_b   1.000
_cell.length_c   1.000
_cell.angle_alpha   90.00
_cell.angle_beta   90.00
_cell.angle_gamma   90.00
#
_symmetry.space_group_name_H-M   'P 1'
#
loop_
_entity.id
_entity.type
_entity.pdbx_description
1 polymer ?
#
loop_
_entity_poly.entity_id
_entity_poly.type
_entity_poly.pdbx_seq_one_letter_code
_entity_poly.pdbx_strand_id
1 'polypeptide(L)'
;MPRSFVETLIQAKGAAAVANKSLGLLSPEISEAIYVASQELLGDDFMEHFPVDVYQTGSGTSSNMNANEVIANIASKQSGQTVSPNDHVNYGQSSNDIIPTCIHVSAVKEIKAKLLPSLVHLAKSISVKAKESKSFIKTGRTHLMDAMPIRCLLYTSPSPRDGLL
;
A
#
# COMPACT_ATOMS: atom_id res chain seq x y z
N MET A 1 5.69 4.87 -9.03
CA MET A 1 4.66 4.09 -8.26
C MET A 1 4.92 4.23 -6.76
N PRO A 2 3.88 4.13 -5.87
CA PRO A 2 4.09 4.12 -4.41
C PRO A 2 4.95 2.92 -3.97
N ARG A 3 5.87 3.16 -3.02
CA ARG A 3 6.78 2.11 -2.50
C ARG A 3 6.02 0.88 -1.98
N SER A 4 4.99 1.08 -1.16
CA SER A 4 4.18 -0.01 -0.60
C SER A 4 3.48 -0.88 -1.65
N PHE A 5 3.10 -0.28 -2.79
CA PHE A 5 2.55 -1.02 -3.91
C PHE A 5 3.61 -1.89 -4.59
N VAL A 6 4.80 -1.34 -4.87
CA VAL A 6 5.90 -2.07 -5.51
C VAL A 6 6.38 -3.21 -4.60
N GLU A 7 6.55 -2.97 -3.30
CA GLU A 7 6.85 -4.02 -2.31
C GLU A 7 5.83 -5.16 -2.35
N THR A 8 4.56 -4.81 -2.42
CA THR A 8 3.48 -5.81 -2.47
C THR A 8 3.51 -6.59 -3.78
N LEU A 9 3.81 -5.92 -4.90
CA LEU A 9 3.95 -6.57 -6.19
C LEU A 9 5.10 -7.59 -6.21
N ILE A 10 6.28 -7.21 -5.67
CA ILE A 10 7.43 -8.11 -5.53
C ILE A 10 7.06 -9.32 -4.65
N GLN A 11 6.42 -9.09 -3.50
CA GLN A 11 5.97 -10.16 -2.61
C GLN A 11 4.97 -11.10 -3.28
N ALA A 12 4.03 -10.55 -4.06
CA ALA A 12 3.05 -11.34 -4.80
C ALA A 12 3.71 -12.25 -5.83
N LYS A 13 4.76 -11.78 -6.54
CA LYS A 13 5.52 -12.59 -7.49
C LYS A 13 6.25 -13.74 -6.82
N GLY A 14 6.92 -13.49 -5.70
CA GLY A 14 7.54 -14.54 -4.89
C GLY A 14 6.54 -15.59 -4.40
N ALA A 15 5.38 -15.13 -3.90
CA ALA A 15 4.32 -16.02 -3.44
C ALA A 15 3.73 -16.87 -4.58
N ALA A 16 3.54 -16.26 -5.76
CA ALA A 16 3.05 -16.98 -6.95
C ALA A 16 4.03 -18.07 -7.40
N ALA A 17 5.34 -17.82 -7.35
CA ALA A 17 6.35 -18.83 -7.68
C ALA A 17 6.27 -20.02 -6.73
N VAL A 18 6.11 -19.78 -5.41
CA VAL A 18 5.93 -20.85 -4.42
C VAL A 18 4.65 -21.65 -4.66
N ALA A 19 3.55 -20.97 -4.98
CA ALA A 19 2.28 -21.63 -5.31
C ALA A 19 2.40 -22.51 -6.58
N ASN A 20 3.02 -21.96 -7.64
CA ASN A 20 3.22 -22.69 -8.89
C ASN A 20 4.14 -23.90 -8.73
N LYS A 21 5.14 -23.84 -7.85
CA LYS A 21 5.94 -24.99 -7.44
C LYS A 21 5.08 -26.08 -6.79
N SER A 22 4.24 -25.71 -5.84
CA SER A 22 3.36 -26.68 -5.13
C SER A 22 2.31 -27.31 -6.04
N LEU A 23 1.94 -26.63 -7.12
CA LEU A 23 1.05 -27.15 -8.17
C LEU A 23 1.77 -27.97 -9.24
N GLY A 24 3.10 -28.07 -9.18
CA GLY A 24 3.90 -28.78 -10.18
C GLY A 24 4.02 -28.05 -11.53
N LEU A 25 3.75 -26.73 -11.54
CA LEU A 25 3.75 -25.89 -12.74
C LEU A 25 5.11 -25.22 -13.00
N LEU A 26 5.93 -25.06 -11.98
CA LEU A 26 7.32 -24.59 -12.06
C LEU A 26 8.27 -25.60 -11.41
N SER A 27 9.48 -25.71 -11.96
CA SER A 27 10.51 -26.55 -11.32
C SER A 27 10.89 -25.97 -9.94
N PRO A 28 11.29 -26.82 -9.00
CA PRO A 28 11.72 -26.36 -7.68
C PRO A 28 12.84 -25.33 -7.73
N GLU A 29 13.80 -25.52 -8.66
CA GLU A 29 14.98 -24.66 -8.81
C GLU A 29 14.61 -23.27 -9.29
N ILE A 30 13.74 -23.16 -10.31
CA ILE A 30 13.28 -21.88 -10.85
C ILE A 30 12.40 -21.15 -9.83
N SER A 31 11.51 -21.87 -9.16
CA SER A 31 10.67 -21.28 -8.10
C SER A 31 11.49 -20.71 -6.97
N GLU A 32 12.48 -21.45 -6.50
CA GLU A 32 13.39 -21.00 -5.44
C GLU A 32 14.19 -19.78 -5.86
N ALA A 33 14.73 -19.78 -7.09
CA ALA A 33 15.45 -18.62 -7.63
C ALA A 33 14.59 -17.36 -7.66
N ILE A 34 13.32 -17.46 -8.10
CA ILE A 34 12.37 -16.34 -8.12
C ILE A 34 12.07 -15.88 -6.69
N TYR A 35 11.82 -16.81 -5.77
CA TYR A 35 11.50 -16.48 -4.38
C TYR A 35 12.67 -15.77 -3.69
N VAL A 36 13.89 -16.30 -3.78
CA VAL A 36 15.09 -15.70 -3.20
C VAL A 36 15.33 -14.31 -3.79
N ALA A 37 15.29 -14.18 -5.12
CA ALA A 37 15.44 -12.87 -5.78
C ALA A 37 14.38 -11.85 -5.30
N SER A 38 13.16 -12.28 -5.08
CA SER A 38 12.09 -11.42 -4.54
C SER A 38 12.37 -10.98 -3.10
N GLN A 39 12.92 -11.85 -2.26
CA GLN A 39 13.26 -11.51 -0.87
C GLN A 39 14.46 -10.55 -0.79
N GLU A 40 15.51 -10.80 -1.55
CA GLU A 40 16.70 -9.94 -1.58
C GLU A 40 16.36 -8.55 -2.13
N LEU A 41 15.59 -8.50 -3.21
CA LEU A 41 15.14 -7.23 -3.78
C LEU A 41 14.43 -6.33 -2.76
N LEU A 42 13.67 -6.90 -1.83
CA LEU A 42 12.99 -6.16 -0.75
C LEU A 42 13.95 -5.64 0.33
N GLY A 43 15.17 -6.19 0.43
CA GLY A 43 16.19 -5.76 1.40
C GLY A 43 16.93 -4.49 1.01
N ASP A 44 17.04 -4.17 -0.28
CA ASP A 44 17.78 -3.05 -0.83
C ASP A 44 16.90 -1.83 -1.15
N ASP A 45 17.51 -0.76 -1.68
CA ASP A 45 16.76 0.37 -2.24
C ASP A 45 16.24 0.04 -3.65
N PHE A 46 15.28 -0.87 -3.68
CA PHE A 46 14.71 -1.44 -4.90
C PHE A 46 14.01 -0.44 -5.80
N MET A 47 13.63 0.72 -5.30
CA MET A 47 12.84 1.70 -6.08
C MET A 47 13.56 2.21 -7.32
N GLU A 48 14.88 2.17 -7.35
CA GLU A 48 15.68 2.52 -8.54
C GLU A 48 15.41 1.59 -9.73
N HIS A 49 15.02 0.35 -9.47
CA HIS A 49 14.66 -0.62 -10.49
C HIS A 49 13.22 -0.46 -11.03
N PHE A 50 12.43 0.44 -10.45
CA PHE A 50 11.02 0.65 -10.80
C PHE A 50 10.73 2.08 -11.27
N PRO A 51 11.31 2.50 -12.42
CA PRO A 51 11.16 3.87 -12.93
C PRO A 51 9.78 4.15 -13.57
N VAL A 52 8.94 3.13 -13.72
CA VAL A 52 7.66 3.26 -14.41
C VAL A 52 6.74 4.20 -13.65
N ASP A 53 6.22 5.23 -14.36
CA ASP A 53 5.30 6.21 -13.80
C ASP A 53 3.89 5.65 -13.56
N VAL A 54 3.08 6.39 -12.79
CA VAL A 54 1.66 6.07 -12.58
C VAL A 54 0.84 6.29 -13.86
N TYR A 55 1.26 7.22 -14.70
CA TYR A 55 0.66 7.49 -16.02
C TYR A 55 1.20 6.51 -17.06
N GLN A 56 0.67 5.30 -17.02
CA GLN A 56 1.03 4.19 -17.88
C GLN A 56 -0.21 3.61 -18.57
N THR A 57 -0.07 2.44 -19.22
CA THR A 57 -1.23 1.71 -19.76
C THR A 57 -2.24 1.39 -18.68
N GLY A 58 -3.54 1.52 -18.97
CA GLY A 58 -4.63 1.56 -17.99
C GLY A 58 -4.76 0.37 -17.04
N SER A 59 -4.27 -0.82 -17.42
CA SER A 59 -4.29 -2.02 -16.56
C SER A 59 -3.06 -2.18 -15.66
N GLY A 60 -2.13 -1.21 -15.65
CA GLY A 60 -0.88 -1.31 -14.91
C GLY A 60 0.10 -2.36 -15.45
N THR A 61 -0.08 -2.78 -16.69
CA THR A 61 0.75 -3.82 -17.35
C THR A 61 2.23 -3.47 -17.32
N SER A 62 2.58 -2.20 -17.53
CA SER A 62 3.99 -1.76 -17.52
C SER A 62 4.66 -2.01 -16.17
N SER A 63 3.99 -1.71 -15.05
CA SER A 63 4.52 -2.03 -13.71
C SER A 63 4.61 -3.54 -13.47
N ASN A 64 3.62 -4.31 -13.91
CA ASN A 64 3.66 -5.76 -13.79
C ASN A 64 4.84 -6.36 -14.56
N MET A 65 5.05 -5.92 -15.81
CA MET A 65 6.17 -6.39 -16.62
C MET A 65 7.52 -5.93 -16.07
N ASN A 66 7.64 -4.69 -15.59
CA ASN A 66 8.84 -4.21 -14.92
C ASN A 66 9.23 -5.13 -13.74
N ALA A 67 8.27 -5.49 -12.89
CA ALA A 67 8.54 -6.42 -11.78
C ALA A 67 8.99 -7.81 -12.29
N ASN A 68 8.34 -8.34 -13.32
CA ASN A 68 8.71 -9.61 -13.91
C ASN A 68 10.15 -9.60 -14.43
N GLU A 69 10.53 -8.55 -15.15
CA GLU A 69 11.86 -8.43 -15.76
C GLU A 69 12.96 -8.23 -14.71
N VAL A 70 12.73 -7.38 -13.70
CA VAL A 70 13.68 -7.17 -12.60
C VAL A 70 13.92 -8.47 -11.84
N ILE A 71 12.86 -9.15 -11.41
CA ILE A 71 12.98 -10.41 -10.68
C ILE A 71 13.64 -11.49 -11.53
N ALA A 72 13.24 -11.63 -12.79
CA ALA A 72 13.82 -12.62 -13.70
C ALA A 72 15.32 -12.40 -13.92
N ASN A 73 15.75 -11.14 -14.06
CA ASN A 73 17.15 -10.78 -14.24
C ASN A 73 18.00 -11.13 -12.99
N ILE A 74 17.51 -10.78 -11.79
CA ILE A 74 18.20 -11.09 -10.54
C ILE A 74 18.24 -12.61 -10.34
N ALA A 75 17.11 -13.31 -10.48
CA ALA A 75 17.03 -14.75 -10.33
C ALA A 75 17.96 -15.50 -11.31
N SER A 76 18.01 -15.03 -12.57
CA SER A 76 18.91 -15.63 -13.56
C SER A 76 20.39 -15.46 -13.20
N LYS A 77 20.78 -14.26 -12.73
CA LYS A 77 22.16 -13.99 -12.33
C LYS A 77 22.60 -14.82 -11.13
N GLN A 78 21.73 -15.02 -10.16
CA GLN A 78 22.03 -15.73 -8.93
C GLN A 78 22.04 -17.26 -9.12
N SER A 79 21.07 -17.78 -9.85
CA SER A 79 20.94 -19.22 -10.05
C SER A 79 21.83 -19.79 -11.17
N GLY A 80 22.35 -18.92 -12.05
CA GLY A 80 23.05 -19.35 -13.26
C GLY A 80 22.13 -20.00 -14.32
N GLN A 81 20.81 -19.99 -14.10
CA GLN A 81 19.81 -20.52 -15.03
C GLN A 81 19.05 -19.38 -15.70
N THR A 82 18.52 -19.62 -16.89
CA THR A 82 17.68 -18.64 -17.57
C THR A 82 16.27 -18.64 -16.97
N VAL A 83 15.88 -17.55 -16.29
CA VAL A 83 14.52 -17.33 -15.78
C VAL A 83 13.80 -16.37 -16.70
N SER A 84 12.71 -16.84 -17.31
CA SER A 84 11.86 -16.04 -18.22
C SER A 84 10.92 -15.16 -17.41
N PRO A 85 10.81 -13.83 -17.71
CA PRO A 85 9.85 -12.96 -17.04
C PRO A 85 8.39 -13.38 -17.33
N ASN A 86 8.09 -13.87 -18.52
CA ASN A 86 6.73 -14.26 -18.89
C ASN A 86 6.40 -15.70 -18.48
N ASP A 87 7.28 -16.66 -18.84
CA ASP A 87 6.98 -18.07 -18.69
C ASP A 87 7.22 -18.61 -17.30
N HIS A 88 8.03 -17.89 -16.47
CA HIS A 88 8.34 -18.30 -15.11
C HIS A 88 7.80 -17.33 -14.08
N VAL A 89 8.23 -16.05 -14.07
CA VAL A 89 7.83 -15.08 -13.05
C VAL A 89 6.35 -14.73 -13.13
N ASN A 90 5.82 -14.58 -14.35
CA ASN A 90 4.41 -14.24 -14.59
C ASN A 90 3.51 -15.46 -14.82
N TYR A 91 4.01 -16.66 -14.63
CA TYR A 91 3.26 -17.87 -14.94
C TYR A 91 1.91 -17.93 -14.22
N GLY A 92 0.83 -18.13 -15.00
CA GLY A 92 -0.54 -18.20 -14.48
C GLY A 92 -1.13 -16.89 -13.99
N GLN A 93 -0.51 -15.74 -14.29
CA GLN A 93 -0.95 -14.44 -13.82
C GLN A 93 -1.36 -13.51 -14.96
N SER A 94 -2.42 -12.72 -14.72
CA SER A 94 -2.83 -11.59 -15.56
C SER A 94 -2.58 -10.28 -14.86
N SER A 95 -2.14 -9.24 -15.59
CA SER A 95 -2.04 -7.88 -15.05
C SER A 95 -3.37 -7.38 -14.51
N ASN A 96 -4.50 -7.78 -15.14
CA ASN A 96 -5.84 -7.39 -14.71
C ASN A 96 -6.25 -7.98 -13.36
N ASP A 97 -5.54 -8.97 -12.86
CA ASP A 97 -5.76 -9.58 -11.54
C ASP A 97 -4.68 -9.18 -10.54
N ILE A 98 -3.40 -9.32 -10.92
CA ILE A 98 -2.30 -9.06 -9.99
C ILE A 98 -2.22 -7.59 -9.56
N ILE A 99 -2.49 -6.64 -10.47
CA ILE A 99 -2.44 -5.20 -10.15
C ILE A 99 -3.52 -4.81 -9.13
N PRO A 100 -4.82 -5.09 -9.32
CA PRO A 100 -5.83 -4.76 -8.31
C PRO A 100 -5.61 -5.53 -7.00
N THR A 101 -5.12 -6.76 -7.04
CA THR A 101 -4.73 -7.50 -5.84
C THR A 101 -3.66 -6.74 -5.06
N CYS A 102 -2.61 -6.27 -5.72
CA CYS A 102 -1.54 -5.50 -5.08
C CYS A 102 -2.03 -4.14 -4.55
N ILE A 103 -2.96 -3.48 -5.24
CA ILE A 103 -3.60 -2.24 -4.75
C ILE A 103 -4.32 -2.51 -3.43
N HIS A 104 -5.16 -3.54 -3.37
CA HIS A 104 -5.91 -3.87 -2.15
C HIS A 104 -4.99 -4.27 -1.00
N VAL A 105 -4.02 -5.14 -1.23
CA VAL A 105 -3.11 -5.62 -0.18
C VAL A 105 -2.23 -4.48 0.33
N SER A 106 -1.66 -3.65 -0.54
CA SER A 106 -0.86 -2.50 -0.13
C SER A 106 -1.68 -1.47 0.65
N ALA A 107 -2.91 -1.19 0.21
CA ALA A 107 -3.82 -0.30 0.92
C ALA A 107 -4.14 -0.81 2.34
N VAL A 108 -4.44 -2.10 2.49
CA VAL A 108 -4.69 -2.69 3.82
C VAL A 108 -3.46 -2.63 4.72
N LYS A 109 -2.26 -2.88 4.17
CA LYS A 109 -0.99 -2.74 4.92
C LYS A 109 -0.81 -1.31 5.44
N GLU A 110 -0.96 -0.31 4.58
CA GLU A 110 -0.81 1.11 4.94
C GLU A 110 -1.90 1.58 5.93
N ILE A 111 -3.14 1.14 5.75
CA ILE A 111 -4.23 1.43 6.69
C ILE A 111 -3.89 0.89 8.07
N LYS A 112 -3.49 -0.37 8.18
CA LYS A 112 -3.17 -0.99 9.46
C LYS A 112 -1.92 -0.39 10.11
N ALA A 113 -0.88 -0.13 9.33
CA ALA A 113 0.41 0.32 9.86
C ALA A 113 0.43 1.82 10.20
N LYS A 114 -0.31 2.65 9.47
CA LYS A 114 -0.21 4.11 9.58
C LYS A 114 -1.54 4.79 9.91
N LEU A 115 -2.59 4.53 9.12
CA LEU A 115 -3.85 5.27 9.24
C LEU A 115 -4.55 4.97 10.57
N LEU A 116 -4.77 3.72 10.91
CA LEU A 116 -5.46 3.35 12.15
C LEU A 116 -4.76 3.85 13.40
N PRO A 117 -3.43 3.68 13.59
CA PRO A 117 -2.73 4.26 14.73
C PRO A 117 -2.84 5.78 14.79
N SER A 118 -2.76 6.47 13.65
CA SER A 118 -2.89 7.93 13.58
C SER A 118 -4.29 8.40 13.99
N LEU A 119 -5.34 7.70 13.54
CA LEU A 119 -6.72 8.00 13.92
C LEU A 119 -6.96 7.76 15.42
N VAL A 120 -6.42 6.68 15.97
CA VAL A 120 -6.50 6.41 17.42
C VAL A 120 -5.78 7.51 18.21
N HIS A 121 -4.60 7.92 17.77
CA HIS A 121 -3.86 9.02 18.40
C HIS A 121 -4.65 10.34 18.35
N LEU A 122 -5.21 10.68 17.18
CA LEU A 122 -6.04 11.88 17.02
C LEU A 122 -7.27 11.85 17.93
N ALA A 123 -8.01 10.74 17.96
CA ALA A 123 -9.17 10.58 18.81
C ALA A 123 -8.83 10.76 20.30
N LYS A 124 -7.70 10.19 20.73
CA LYS A 124 -7.20 10.36 22.10
C LYS A 124 -6.86 11.82 22.40
N SER A 125 -6.17 12.49 21.50
CA SER A 125 -5.79 13.91 21.65
C SER A 125 -7.02 14.81 21.73
N ILE A 126 -8.01 14.59 20.86
CA ILE A 126 -9.30 15.30 20.91
C ILE A 126 -10.01 15.04 22.26
N SER A 127 -10.04 13.79 22.73
CA SER A 127 -10.69 13.44 23.98
C SER A 127 -10.05 14.13 25.19
N VAL A 128 -8.71 14.27 25.20
CA VAL A 128 -7.99 14.99 26.25
C VAL A 128 -8.38 16.47 26.21
N LYS A 129 -8.30 17.11 25.05
CA LYS A 129 -8.68 18.51 24.88
C LYS A 129 -10.14 18.78 25.22
N ALA A 130 -11.03 17.86 24.85
CA ALA A 130 -12.44 17.93 25.22
C ALA A 130 -12.67 17.99 26.74
N LYS A 131 -11.94 17.13 27.47
CA LYS A 131 -12.01 17.13 28.94
C LYS A 131 -11.46 18.44 29.56
N GLU A 132 -10.33 18.92 29.07
CA GLU A 132 -9.74 20.19 29.52
C GLU A 132 -10.67 21.38 29.26
N SER A 133 -11.34 21.39 28.13
CA SER A 133 -12.21 22.49 27.70
C SER A 133 -13.67 22.38 28.17
N LYS A 134 -14.02 21.34 28.95
CA LYS A 134 -15.41 21.01 29.29
C LYS A 134 -16.13 22.13 30.04
N SER A 135 -15.42 22.85 30.90
CA SER A 135 -15.97 23.94 31.73
C SER A 135 -16.01 25.30 31.04
N PHE A 136 -15.35 25.43 29.88
CA PHE A 136 -15.30 26.71 29.17
C PHE A 136 -16.50 26.87 28.25
N ILE A 137 -17.17 28.01 28.39
CA ILE A 137 -18.27 28.42 27.54
C ILE A 137 -17.83 29.65 26.74
N LYS A 138 -18.19 29.68 25.48
CA LYS A 138 -17.95 30.82 24.60
C LYS A 138 -19.22 31.14 23.79
N THR A 139 -19.25 32.32 23.16
CA THR A 139 -20.31 32.68 22.25
C THR A 139 -20.16 31.90 20.94
N GLY A 140 -21.19 31.17 20.55
CA GLY A 140 -21.37 30.68 19.20
C GLY A 140 -21.79 31.81 18.27
N ARG A 141 -21.33 31.82 17.02
CA ARG A 141 -21.66 32.86 16.03
C ARG A 141 -22.24 32.28 14.76
N THR A 142 -23.22 32.98 14.23
CA THR A 142 -23.77 32.75 12.90
C THR A 142 -23.85 34.10 12.19
N HIS A 143 -23.61 34.13 10.89
CA HIS A 143 -23.65 35.38 10.11
C HIS A 143 -22.77 36.52 10.71
N LEU A 144 -21.64 36.17 11.29
CA LEU A 144 -20.70 37.08 11.99
C LEU A 144 -21.33 37.77 13.23
N MET A 145 -22.45 37.28 13.74
CA MET A 145 -23.14 37.82 14.92
C MET A 145 -23.17 36.79 16.06
N ASP A 146 -23.20 37.28 17.28
CA ASP A 146 -23.36 36.46 18.47
C ASP A 146 -24.74 35.79 18.46
N ALA A 147 -24.79 34.47 18.62
CA ALA A 147 -26.02 33.69 18.62
C ALA A 147 -26.33 33.12 20.01
N MET A 148 -25.63 32.05 20.41
CA MET A 148 -25.92 31.37 21.68
C MET A 148 -24.65 30.97 22.40
N PRO A 149 -24.72 30.74 23.73
CA PRO A 149 -23.59 30.13 24.46
C PRO A 149 -23.35 28.70 23.98
N ILE A 150 -22.12 28.36 23.67
CA ILE A 150 -21.69 27.00 23.32
C ILE A 150 -20.47 26.60 24.10
N ARG A 151 -20.24 25.30 24.26
CA ARG A 151 -18.99 24.78 24.85
C ARG A 151 -17.86 24.99 23.86
N CYS A 152 -16.68 25.39 24.35
CA CYS A 152 -15.48 25.57 23.55
C CYS A 152 -15.12 24.30 22.73
N LEU A 153 -15.38 23.15 23.27
CA LEU A 153 -15.20 21.85 22.63
C LEU A 153 -15.78 21.78 21.22
N LEU A 154 -16.99 22.31 21.00
CA LEU A 154 -17.67 22.26 19.69
C LEU A 154 -16.94 23.07 18.61
N TYR A 155 -16.16 24.06 18.99
CA TYR A 155 -15.42 24.89 18.05
C TYR A 155 -14.04 24.34 17.67
N THR A 156 -13.48 23.43 18.47
CA THR A 156 -12.14 22.88 18.29
C THR A 156 -12.11 21.56 17.53
N SER A 157 -13.28 20.99 17.24
CA SER A 157 -13.42 19.74 16.50
C SER A 157 -14.28 19.98 15.25
N PRO A 158 -13.70 20.56 14.17
CA PRO A 158 -14.43 20.74 12.93
C PRO A 158 -14.81 19.38 12.34
N SER A 159 -16.09 19.09 12.32
CA SER A 159 -16.65 17.92 11.66
C SER A 159 -17.51 18.37 10.48
N PRO A 160 -17.53 17.67 9.35
CA PRO A 160 -18.47 17.95 8.28
C PRO A 160 -19.94 17.93 8.72
N ARG A 161 -20.25 17.27 9.83
CA ARG A 161 -21.60 17.27 10.43
C ARG A 161 -21.93 18.56 11.15
N ASP A 162 -20.94 19.29 11.65
CA ASP A 162 -21.15 20.53 12.40
C ASP A 162 -21.56 21.69 11.47
N GLY A 163 -21.33 21.56 10.16
CA GLY A 163 -21.80 22.49 9.14
C GLY A 163 -23.22 22.22 8.65
N LEU A 164 -23.86 21.17 9.13
CA LEU A 164 -25.24 20.76 8.76
C LEU A 164 -26.24 20.93 9.92
N LEU A 165 -25.78 21.39 11.07
CA LEU A 165 -26.56 21.78 12.23
C LEU A 165 -26.51 23.31 12.39
#